data_d50b6c68f451cdc8cd1f05791df9dfc5
#
_entry.id   d50b6c68f451cdc8cd1f05791df9dfc5
#
_cell.length_a   1.000
_cell.length_b   1.000
_cell.length_c   1.000
_cell.angle_alpha   90.00
_cell.angle_beta   90.00
_cell.angle_gamma   90.00
#
_symmetry.space_group_name_H-M   'P 1'
#
loop_
_entity.id
_entity.type
_entity.pdbx_description
1 polymer ?
#
loop_
_entity_poly.entity_id
_entity_poly.type
_entity_poly.pdbx_seq_one_letter_code
_entity_poly.pdbx_strand_id
1 'polypeptide(L)'
;PPEGAKVISLSTWPQYVLDNFATVAEAVADLRKEKFRVQTVVLGTGRAANMHLVISDASGDSAVFEYVDGNLVIHHGKQYRVVTNSPTYDKQLAIMEYWKEAGGRSKCLPGTSRAADRFVRTSFLLDVLPGVVSPTYISGTPQQSFKFQAPMAVLSLMRSVGTPLGFAN
;
A
#
# COMPACT_ATOMS: atom_id res chain seq x y z
N PRO A 1 17.46 16.22 -1.27
CA PRO A 1 18.77 15.78 -0.77
C PRO A 1 19.85 16.82 -1.10
N PRO A 2 20.92 16.89 -0.30
CA PRO A 2 21.99 17.84 -0.50
C PRO A 2 22.69 17.65 -1.87
N GLU A 3 23.29 18.72 -2.38
CA GLU A 3 24.07 18.67 -3.62
C GLU A 3 25.24 17.69 -3.44
N GLY A 4 25.48 16.81 -4.42
CA GLY A 4 26.50 15.76 -4.30
C GLY A 4 26.09 14.51 -3.51
N ALA A 5 24.83 14.39 -3.07
CA ALA A 5 24.34 13.20 -2.38
C ALA A 5 24.51 11.93 -3.27
N LYS A 6 24.86 10.82 -2.63
CA LYS A 6 24.95 9.51 -3.30
C LYS A 6 23.62 9.17 -3.99
N VAL A 7 23.71 8.48 -5.10
CA VAL A 7 22.53 8.02 -5.86
C VAL A 7 22.38 6.53 -5.66
N ILE A 8 21.17 6.08 -5.35
CA ILE A 8 20.79 4.66 -5.34
C ILE A 8 19.70 4.42 -6.40
N SER A 9 19.66 3.22 -6.93
CA SER A 9 18.61 2.86 -7.88
C SER A 9 17.28 2.62 -7.14
N LEU A 10 16.19 2.77 -7.87
CA LEU A 10 14.86 2.49 -7.34
C LEU A 10 14.73 1.03 -6.83
N SER A 11 15.38 0.07 -7.51
CA SER A 11 15.40 -1.34 -7.10
C SER A 11 16.25 -1.61 -5.85
N THR A 12 17.26 -0.79 -5.59
CA THR A 12 18.13 -0.92 -4.41
C THR A 12 17.49 -0.31 -3.17
N TRP A 13 16.57 0.62 -3.33
CA TRP A 13 15.95 1.33 -2.22
C TRP A 13 15.22 0.41 -1.21
N PRO A 14 14.36 -0.54 -1.62
CA PRO A 14 13.75 -1.50 -0.68
C PRO A 14 14.80 -2.33 0.05
N GLN A 15 15.84 -2.81 -0.66
CA GLN A 15 16.89 -3.61 -0.05
C GLN A 15 17.68 -2.82 1.00
N TYR A 16 18.00 -1.55 0.71
CA TYR A 16 18.63 -0.66 1.69
C TYR A 16 17.83 -0.57 2.98
N VAL A 17 16.51 -0.46 2.88
CA VAL A 17 15.64 -0.38 4.07
C VAL A 17 15.66 -1.69 4.85
N LEU A 18 15.55 -2.83 4.19
CA LEU A 18 15.56 -4.15 4.82
C LEU A 18 16.89 -4.49 5.49
N ASP A 19 17.99 -4.03 4.93
CA ASP A 19 19.34 -4.31 5.46
C ASP A 19 19.71 -3.44 6.67
N ASN A 20 19.07 -2.28 6.84
CA ASN A 20 19.52 -1.28 7.79
C ASN A 20 18.55 -1.01 8.95
N PHE A 21 17.27 -1.39 8.85
CA PHE A 21 16.26 -1.02 9.85
C PHE A 21 15.42 -2.23 10.27
N ALA A 22 15.21 -2.35 11.57
CA ALA A 22 14.36 -3.39 12.16
C ALA A 22 12.90 -2.95 12.27
N THR A 23 12.64 -1.64 12.31
CA THR A 23 11.29 -1.06 12.50
C THR A 23 11.00 0.03 11.47
N VAL A 24 9.70 0.25 11.23
CA VAL A 24 9.22 1.34 10.36
C VAL A 24 9.67 2.70 10.90
N ALA A 25 9.58 2.91 12.20
CA ALA A 25 9.97 4.16 12.83
C ALA A 25 11.45 4.51 12.60
N GLU A 26 12.36 3.53 12.69
CA GLU A 26 13.79 3.73 12.40
C GLU A 26 14.01 4.11 10.94
N ALA A 27 13.36 3.40 10.01
CA ALA A 27 13.46 3.70 8.59
C ALA A 27 12.95 5.11 8.27
N VAL A 28 11.80 5.50 8.82
CA VAL A 28 11.23 6.84 8.65
C VAL A 28 12.17 7.92 9.19
N ALA A 29 12.73 7.71 10.38
CA ALA A 29 13.64 8.67 11.00
C ALA A 29 14.93 8.87 10.19
N ASP A 30 15.41 7.82 9.52
CA ASP A 30 16.61 7.91 8.70
C ASP A 30 16.34 8.47 7.31
N LEU A 31 15.30 7.99 6.62
CA LEU A 31 14.98 8.41 5.25
C LEU A 31 14.57 9.88 5.17
N ARG A 32 13.98 10.46 6.22
CA ARG A 32 13.70 11.91 6.32
C ARG A 32 14.94 12.78 6.21
N LYS A 33 16.13 12.25 6.46
CA LYS A 33 17.40 12.98 6.35
C LYS A 33 17.89 13.12 4.91
N GLU A 34 17.24 12.44 3.98
CA GLU A 34 17.55 12.45 2.54
C GLU A 34 19.05 12.35 2.21
N LYS A 35 19.73 11.38 2.83
CA LYS A 35 21.18 11.17 2.70
C LYS A 35 21.62 10.76 1.29
N PHE A 36 20.71 10.32 0.46
CA PHE A 36 20.92 9.89 -0.92
C PHE A 36 19.73 10.31 -1.81
N ARG A 37 19.94 10.26 -3.11
CA ARG A 37 18.88 10.41 -4.12
C ARG A 37 18.45 9.05 -4.63
N VAL A 38 17.15 8.85 -4.79
CA VAL A 38 16.64 7.68 -5.48
C VAL A 38 16.48 8.01 -6.96
N GLN A 39 17.21 7.29 -7.81
CA GLN A 39 17.10 7.44 -9.24
C GLN A 39 15.95 6.58 -9.76
N THR A 40 14.97 7.23 -10.36
CA THR A 40 13.87 6.54 -11.01
C THR A 40 14.31 5.94 -12.35
N VAL A 41 13.63 4.87 -12.75
CA VAL A 41 13.85 4.24 -14.05
C VAL A 41 12.92 4.90 -15.07
N VAL A 42 13.48 5.26 -16.22
CA VAL A 42 12.68 5.67 -17.37
C VAL A 42 12.22 4.41 -18.09
N LEU A 43 10.92 4.18 -18.11
CA LEU A 43 10.31 3.06 -18.81
C LEU A 43 10.43 3.25 -20.33
N GLY A 44 10.30 2.17 -21.09
CA GLY A 44 10.39 2.20 -22.55
C GLY A 44 9.41 3.14 -23.27
N THR A 45 8.43 3.66 -22.54
CA THR A 45 7.49 4.72 -22.98
C THR A 45 8.04 6.15 -22.84
N GLY A 46 9.26 6.32 -22.37
CA GLY A 46 9.87 7.63 -22.07
C GLY A 46 9.33 8.31 -20.80
N ARG A 47 8.48 7.64 -20.03
CA ARG A 47 7.95 8.16 -18.78
C ARG A 47 8.75 7.65 -17.59
N ALA A 48 9.04 8.55 -16.65
CA ALA A 48 9.59 8.17 -15.36
C ALA A 48 8.58 7.29 -14.59
N ALA A 49 9.07 6.20 -14.00
CA ALA A 49 8.23 5.35 -13.18
C ALA A 49 7.85 6.09 -11.89
N ASN A 50 6.57 6.36 -11.69
CA ASN A 50 6.04 6.77 -10.38
C ASN A 50 5.86 5.53 -9.53
N MET A 51 6.63 5.42 -8.45
CA MET A 51 6.57 4.26 -7.56
C MET A 51 6.51 4.72 -6.11
N HIS A 52 5.81 3.95 -5.30
CA HIS A 52 5.79 4.08 -3.85
C HIS A 52 6.70 3.01 -3.24
N LEU A 53 7.50 3.37 -2.25
CA LEU A 53 8.06 2.39 -1.32
C LEU A 53 7.09 2.26 -0.15
N VAL A 54 6.64 1.05 0.11
CA VAL A 54 5.74 0.75 1.22
C VAL A 54 6.44 -0.23 2.14
N ILE A 55 6.48 0.09 3.43
CA ILE A 55 7.04 -0.76 4.46
C ILE A 55 6.06 -0.93 5.62
N SER A 56 6.11 -2.07 6.26
CA SER A 56 5.35 -2.36 7.49
C SER A 56 6.15 -3.27 8.40
N ASP A 57 5.85 -3.25 9.69
CA ASP A 57 6.48 -4.10 10.68
C ASP A 57 5.46 -4.89 11.53
N ALA A 58 5.96 -5.78 12.38
CA ALA A 58 5.14 -6.65 13.22
C ALA A 58 4.30 -5.92 14.27
N SER A 59 4.57 -4.64 14.55
CA SER A 59 3.76 -3.80 15.44
C SER A 59 2.48 -3.30 14.75
N GLY A 60 2.36 -3.51 13.45
CA GLY A 60 1.32 -2.96 12.58
C GLY A 60 1.58 -1.52 12.16
N ASP A 61 2.77 -0.98 12.44
CA ASP A 61 3.19 0.31 11.91
C ASP A 61 3.52 0.20 10.42
N SER A 62 3.27 1.27 9.67
CA SER A 62 3.50 1.31 8.23
C SER A 62 3.88 2.70 7.73
N ALA A 63 4.62 2.75 6.63
CA ALA A 63 4.95 3.99 5.98
C ALA A 63 4.93 3.85 4.45
N VAL A 64 4.48 4.91 3.80
CA VAL A 64 4.49 5.08 2.34
C VAL A 64 5.40 6.24 2.01
N PHE A 65 6.37 5.99 1.16
CA PHE A 65 7.34 6.97 0.69
C PHE A 65 7.12 7.21 -0.80
N GLU A 66 7.00 8.46 -1.19
CA GLU A 66 6.87 8.89 -2.59
C GLU A 66 7.76 10.08 -2.86
N TYR A 67 8.20 10.22 -4.10
CA TYR A 67 8.76 11.47 -4.59
C TYR A 67 7.70 12.20 -5.43
N VAL A 68 7.22 13.33 -4.92
CA VAL A 68 6.24 14.18 -5.61
C VAL A 68 6.95 15.47 -6.00
N ASP A 69 7.03 15.74 -7.29
CA ASP A 69 7.75 16.91 -7.84
C ASP A 69 9.18 17.07 -7.28
N GLY A 70 9.86 15.93 -7.10
CA GLY A 70 11.22 15.87 -6.59
C GLY A 70 11.37 15.95 -5.07
N ASN A 71 10.29 16.12 -4.33
CA ASN A 71 10.29 16.17 -2.87
C ASN A 71 9.87 14.84 -2.27
N LEU A 72 10.56 14.40 -1.24
CA LEU A 72 10.19 13.18 -0.50
C LEU A 72 8.98 13.47 0.38
N VAL A 73 7.90 12.75 0.12
CA VAL A 73 6.67 12.77 0.95
C VAL A 73 6.59 11.43 1.69
N ILE A 74 6.32 11.49 2.99
CA ILE A 74 6.24 10.31 3.87
C ILE A 74 4.91 10.33 4.60
N HIS A 75 4.09 9.31 4.35
CA HIS A 75 2.90 9.01 5.15
C HIS A 75 3.26 7.89 6.13
N HIS A 76 3.19 8.16 7.42
CA HIS A 76 3.63 7.24 8.47
C HIS A 76 2.55 7.06 9.53
N GLY A 77 2.21 5.82 9.82
CA GLY A 77 1.26 5.44 10.86
C GLY A 77 0.45 4.19 10.51
N LYS A 78 -0.16 3.58 11.52
CA LYS A 78 -0.92 2.32 11.43
C LYS A 78 -2.16 2.38 10.54
N GLN A 79 -2.65 3.56 10.23
CA GLN A 79 -3.81 3.78 9.36
C GLN A 79 -3.49 3.58 7.86
N TYR A 80 -2.22 3.67 7.46
CA TYR A 80 -1.81 3.60 6.06
C TYR A 80 -1.56 2.15 5.62
N ARG A 81 -2.65 1.37 5.49
CA ARG A 81 -2.63 -0.09 5.28
C ARG A 81 -2.82 -0.52 3.83
N VAL A 82 -3.27 0.38 2.98
CA VAL A 82 -3.58 0.10 1.56
C VAL A 82 -2.88 1.11 0.69
N VAL A 83 -2.24 0.64 -0.36
CA VAL A 83 -1.59 1.48 -1.39
C VAL A 83 -1.80 0.83 -2.75
N THR A 84 -2.00 1.64 -3.78
CA THR A 84 -2.03 1.18 -5.18
C THR A 84 -1.13 2.06 -6.05
N ASN A 85 -0.94 1.66 -7.30
CA ASN A 85 0.05 2.25 -8.21
C ASN A 85 -0.07 3.76 -8.43
N SER A 86 -1.29 4.31 -8.43
CA SER A 86 -1.56 5.73 -8.75
C SER A 86 -2.98 6.12 -8.33
N PRO A 87 -3.26 7.40 -8.19
CA PRO A 87 -2.36 8.56 -8.23
C PRO A 87 -1.42 8.63 -7.02
N THR A 88 -0.81 9.78 -6.72
CA THR A 88 -0.04 10.01 -5.48
C THR A 88 -0.88 9.66 -4.26
N TYR A 89 -0.24 9.30 -3.16
CA TYR A 89 -0.95 8.70 -2.02
C TYR A 89 -1.93 9.66 -1.34
N ASP A 90 -1.60 10.94 -1.25
CA ASP A 90 -2.51 12.00 -0.79
C ASP A 90 -3.80 12.06 -1.62
N LYS A 91 -3.69 11.90 -2.94
CA LYS A 91 -4.85 11.86 -3.84
C LYS A 91 -5.65 10.56 -3.67
N GLN A 92 -4.99 9.43 -3.41
CA GLN A 92 -5.68 8.18 -3.07
C GLN A 92 -6.51 8.36 -1.80
N LEU A 93 -5.96 9.01 -0.77
CA LEU A 93 -6.67 9.32 0.47
C LEU A 93 -7.86 10.27 0.22
N ALA A 94 -7.70 11.31 -0.58
CA ALA A 94 -8.78 12.23 -0.92
C ALA A 94 -9.93 11.53 -1.68
N ILE A 95 -9.60 10.62 -2.61
CA ILE A 95 -10.60 9.79 -3.31
C ILE A 95 -11.35 8.89 -2.31
N MET A 96 -10.66 8.35 -1.32
CA MET A 96 -11.29 7.54 -0.28
C MET A 96 -12.30 8.35 0.54
N GLU A 97 -11.94 9.57 0.95
CA GLU A 97 -12.87 10.46 1.68
C GLU A 97 -14.11 10.78 0.83
N TYR A 98 -13.96 11.10 -0.45
CA TYR A 98 -15.08 11.28 -1.36
C TYR A 98 -16.05 10.08 -1.35
N TRP A 99 -15.51 8.85 -1.43
CA TRP A 99 -16.35 7.65 -1.44
C TRP A 99 -17.02 7.36 -0.09
N LYS A 100 -16.38 7.74 1.02
CA LYS A 100 -17.02 7.69 2.36
C LYS A 100 -18.22 8.62 2.43
N GLU A 101 -18.08 9.86 1.99
CA GLU A 101 -19.16 10.85 1.92
C GLU A 101 -20.28 10.41 0.98
N ALA A 102 -19.96 9.82 -0.16
CA ALA A 102 -20.93 9.29 -1.11
C ALA A 102 -21.73 8.09 -0.57
N GLY A 103 -21.46 7.61 0.65
CA GLY A 103 -22.18 6.53 1.32
C GLY A 103 -21.45 5.18 1.29
N GLY A 104 -20.23 5.13 0.78
CA GLY A 104 -19.35 3.96 0.81
C GLY A 104 -20.04 2.67 0.35
N ARG A 105 -19.82 1.58 1.07
CA ARG A 105 -20.39 0.25 0.77
C ARG A 105 -21.92 0.16 0.85
N SER A 106 -22.61 1.12 1.45
CA SER A 106 -24.07 1.12 1.53
C SER A 106 -24.73 1.44 0.19
N LYS A 107 -23.96 1.97 -0.78
CA LYS A 107 -24.44 2.25 -2.13
C LYS A 107 -23.75 1.31 -3.13
N CYS A 108 -22.65 1.74 -3.69
CA CYS A 108 -21.81 0.88 -4.54
C CYS A 108 -20.36 1.34 -4.44
N LEU A 109 -19.43 0.38 -4.60
CA LEU A 109 -18.01 0.68 -4.70
C LEU A 109 -17.60 0.78 -6.17
N PRO A 110 -16.55 1.55 -6.50
CA PRO A 110 -16.08 1.65 -7.88
C PRO A 110 -15.58 0.30 -8.39
N GLY A 111 -16.02 -0.09 -9.60
CA GLY A 111 -15.86 -1.47 -10.12
C GLY A 111 -14.73 -1.68 -11.11
N THR A 112 -13.99 -0.63 -11.53
CA THR A 112 -12.97 -0.77 -12.57
C THR A 112 -11.65 -1.36 -12.06
N SER A 113 -10.76 -1.74 -12.96
CA SER A 113 -9.39 -2.19 -12.65
C SER A 113 -8.41 -1.03 -12.39
N ARG A 114 -8.85 0.23 -12.50
CA ARG A 114 -8.01 1.40 -12.24
C ARG A 114 -7.48 1.39 -10.81
N ALA A 115 -6.27 1.89 -10.64
CA ALA A 115 -5.58 1.87 -9.35
C ALA A 115 -6.38 2.59 -8.24
N ALA A 116 -6.96 3.75 -8.53
CA ALA A 116 -7.81 4.48 -7.59
C ALA A 116 -9.04 3.68 -7.14
N ASP A 117 -9.71 3.00 -8.07
CA ASP A 117 -10.89 2.18 -7.76
C ASP A 117 -10.52 0.95 -6.93
N ARG A 118 -9.38 0.32 -7.24
CA ARG A 118 -8.84 -0.78 -6.45
C ARG A 118 -8.49 -0.33 -5.03
N PHE A 119 -7.90 0.88 -4.89
CA PHE A 119 -7.58 1.46 -3.59
C PHE A 119 -8.84 1.59 -2.73
N VAL A 120 -9.90 2.19 -3.27
CA VAL A 120 -11.18 2.38 -2.56
C VAL A 120 -11.77 1.03 -2.16
N ARG A 121 -11.91 0.08 -3.11
CA ARG A 121 -12.46 -1.24 -2.79
C ARG A 121 -11.65 -1.97 -1.73
N THR A 122 -10.32 -1.98 -1.86
CA THR A 122 -9.44 -2.64 -0.88
C THR A 122 -9.61 -2.04 0.51
N SER A 123 -9.64 -0.70 0.60
CA SER A 123 -9.79 0.00 1.88
C SER A 123 -11.13 -0.33 2.55
N PHE A 124 -12.24 -0.24 1.82
CA PHE A 124 -13.56 -0.59 2.36
C PHE A 124 -13.68 -2.07 2.73
N LEU A 125 -13.13 -2.97 1.91
CA LEU A 125 -13.17 -4.41 2.19
C LEU A 125 -12.28 -4.77 3.39
N LEU A 126 -11.12 -4.14 3.53
CA LEU A 126 -10.24 -4.35 4.67
C LEU A 126 -10.89 -3.92 5.98
N ASP A 127 -11.64 -2.82 5.98
CA ASP A 127 -12.32 -2.30 7.17
C ASP A 127 -13.50 -3.19 7.63
N VAL A 128 -14.02 -4.07 6.77
CA VAL A 128 -15.08 -5.02 7.15
C VAL A 128 -14.54 -6.40 7.54
N LEU A 129 -13.24 -6.63 7.36
CA LEU A 129 -12.64 -7.86 7.85
C LEU A 129 -12.65 -7.86 9.37
N PRO A 130 -13.01 -8.98 10.02
CA PRO A 130 -12.96 -9.06 11.47
C PRO A 130 -11.51 -8.90 11.94
N GLY A 131 -11.30 -8.01 12.91
CA GLY A 131 -9.97 -7.77 13.49
C GLY A 131 -9.43 -8.93 14.33
N VAL A 132 -10.27 -9.93 14.63
CA VAL A 132 -9.93 -11.09 15.45
C VAL A 132 -10.49 -12.35 14.78
N VAL A 133 -9.69 -13.41 14.77
CA VAL A 133 -10.15 -14.74 14.34
C VAL A 133 -11.23 -15.23 15.31
N SER A 134 -12.41 -15.52 14.80
CA SER A 134 -13.55 -15.94 15.60
C SER A 134 -14.13 -17.27 15.11
N PRO A 135 -14.38 -18.24 16.01
CA PRO A 135 -15.04 -19.50 15.65
C PRO A 135 -16.46 -19.31 15.13
N THR A 136 -17.11 -18.18 15.43
CA THR A 136 -18.47 -17.88 14.96
C THR A 136 -18.51 -17.24 13.57
N TYR A 137 -17.38 -16.81 13.05
CA TYR A 137 -17.33 -16.14 11.75
C TYR A 137 -17.62 -17.06 10.57
N ILE A 138 -17.27 -18.33 10.69
CA ILE A 138 -17.62 -19.37 9.71
C ILE A 138 -18.25 -20.54 10.46
N SER A 139 -19.57 -20.55 10.56
CA SER A 139 -20.29 -21.67 11.15
C SER A 139 -20.07 -22.94 10.32
N GLY A 140 -19.79 -24.06 10.98
CA GLY A 140 -19.59 -25.35 10.33
C GLY A 140 -18.16 -25.66 9.87
N THR A 141 -17.21 -24.77 10.08
CA THR A 141 -15.80 -25.06 9.77
C THR A 141 -15.12 -25.81 10.93
N PRO A 142 -14.35 -26.88 10.67
CA PRO A 142 -13.59 -27.56 11.72
C PRO A 142 -12.66 -26.59 12.46
N GLN A 143 -12.53 -26.75 13.79
CA GLN A 143 -11.69 -25.84 14.61
C GLN A 143 -10.26 -25.66 14.10
N GLN A 144 -9.68 -26.68 13.45
CA GLN A 144 -8.34 -26.59 12.87
C GLN A 144 -8.21 -25.62 11.71
N SER A 145 -9.31 -25.22 11.08
CA SER A 145 -9.28 -24.26 9.95
C SER A 145 -9.23 -22.80 10.39
N PHE A 146 -9.43 -22.48 11.67
CA PHE A 146 -9.39 -21.10 12.16
C PHE A 146 -8.04 -20.43 11.97
N LYS A 147 -6.94 -21.16 12.06
CA LYS A 147 -5.59 -20.63 11.78
C LYS A 147 -5.42 -20.08 10.36
N PHE A 148 -6.28 -20.49 9.44
CA PHE A 148 -6.25 -20.02 8.05
C PHE A 148 -7.23 -18.86 7.78
N GLN A 149 -8.04 -18.44 8.75
CA GLN A 149 -9.03 -17.38 8.53
C GLN A 149 -8.39 -16.07 8.07
N ALA A 150 -7.32 -15.61 8.72
CA ALA A 150 -6.64 -14.39 8.32
C ALA A 150 -6.03 -14.50 6.91
N PRO A 151 -5.25 -15.53 6.56
CA PRO A 151 -4.79 -15.74 5.18
C PRO A 151 -5.93 -15.83 4.16
N MET A 152 -7.02 -16.52 4.47
CA MET A 152 -8.17 -16.66 3.56
C MET A 152 -8.94 -15.35 3.38
N ALA A 153 -9.08 -14.54 4.43
CA ALA A 153 -9.68 -13.22 4.36
C ALA A 153 -8.86 -12.29 3.46
N VAL A 154 -7.53 -12.26 3.64
CA VAL A 154 -6.61 -11.50 2.78
C VAL A 154 -6.68 -12.00 1.34
N LEU A 155 -6.67 -13.30 1.11
CA LEU A 155 -6.78 -13.87 -0.25
C LEU A 155 -8.10 -13.49 -0.92
N SER A 156 -9.21 -13.51 -0.19
CA SER A 156 -10.52 -13.08 -0.68
C SER A 156 -10.51 -11.60 -1.09
N LEU A 157 -9.92 -10.76 -0.25
CA LEU A 157 -9.74 -9.33 -0.53
C LEU A 157 -8.89 -9.12 -1.79
N MET A 158 -7.75 -9.81 -1.91
CA MET A 158 -6.87 -9.72 -3.07
C MET A 158 -7.56 -10.15 -4.37
N ARG A 159 -8.40 -11.19 -4.32
CA ARG A 159 -9.20 -11.61 -5.48
C ARG A 159 -10.21 -10.57 -5.93
N SER A 160 -10.79 -9.80 -5.01
CA SER A 160 -11.77 -8.74 -5.34
C SER A 160 -11.15 -7.55 -6.08
N VAL A 161 -9.83 -7.40 -6.03
CA VAL A 161 -9.08 -6.30 -6.68
C VAL A 161 -8.10 -6.80 -7.74
N GLY A 162 -7.99 -8.11 -7.92
CA GLY A 162 -7.18 -8.73 -8.96
C GLY A 162 -7.71 -8.40 -10.36
N THR A 163 -6.80 -8.21 -11.31
CA THR A 163 -7.14 -8.12 -12.72
C THR A 163 -7.03 -9.51 -13.33
N PRO A 164 -8.06 -10.01 -14.05
CA PRO A 164 -7.98 -11.29 -14.75
C PRO A 164 -6.82 -11.33 -15.73
N LEU A 165 -6.17 -12.49 -15.86
CA LEU A 165 -5.13 -12.71 -16.86
C LEU A 165 -5.67 -12.36 -18.25
N GLY A 166 -4.91 -11.58 -19.01
CA GLY A 166 -5.29 -11.09 -20.34
C GLY A 166 -5.96 -9.71 -20.37
N PHE A 167 -6.28 -9.12 -19.20
CA PHE A 167 -6.79 -7.75 -19.09
C PHE A 167 -5.72 -6.70 -18.72
N ALA A 168 -4.49 -7.12 -18.54
CA ALA A 168 -3.36 -6.21 -18.36
C ALA A 168 -2.88 -5.74 -19.74
N ASN A 169 -3.24 -4.53 -20.11
CA ASN A 169 -2.67 -3.82 -21.26
C ASN A 169 -1.45 -3.03 -20.81
#